data_632a58036329aece8e0c8651db708285
#
_entry.id   632a58036329aece8e0c8651db708285
#
_cell.length_a   1.000
_cell.length_b   1.000
_cell.length_c   1.000
_cell.angle_alpha   90.00
_cell.angle_beta   90.00
_cell.angle_gamma   90.00
#
_symmetry.space_group_name_H-M   'P 1'
#
loop_
_entity.id
_entity.type
_entity.pdbx_description
1 polymer ?
#
loop_
_entity_poly.entity_id
_entity_poly.type
_entity_poly.pdbx_seq_one_letter_code
_entity_poly.pdbx_strand_id
1 'polypeptide(L)'
;MSLHHTSPTPIAAAVLTQLAAIAGRWPSPKVRRLHIPRRPGEPGEHDAEFCAIELEDGAFGLSYILLGHTLDRLLAHHGSGRSDALADADPMALAQRLADGDEVERAVALAAVNALTDSVWRRVGYTPPPAGNSLGDVVLGPQDHLGMIGFFPPLVRRVDEAGGRLTVVEMNAGMVARQQERFPNILVTLDRAALAGCNTVVGTSTMLLNDSLDEMLAAAPAAQRFAVIGPSAGLWPDALFDRGVTLLGGTQVVDGAAFAAAMAAGESWSGASRKFAITRGSWPGWRQIAGL
;
A
#
# COMPACT_ATOMS: atom_id res chain seq x y z
N MET A 1 -32.26 -18.84 -17.19
CA MET A 1 -31.79 -18.53 -15.82
C MET A 1 -30.66 -17.53 -15.94
N SER A 2 -30.95 -16.23 -15.83
CA SER A 2 -29.94 -15.19 -15.84
C SER A 2 -29.20 -15.25 -14.51
N LEU A 3 -27.92 -15.63 -14.54
CA LEU A 3 -27.01 -15.45 -13.44
C LEU A 3 -26.83 -13.93 -13.25
N HIS A 4 -27.44 -13.38 -12.21
CA HIS A 4 -27.13 -12.04 -11.75
C HIS A 4 -25.64 -12.05 -11.34
N HIS A 5 -24.75 -11.57 -12.20
CA HIS A 5 -23.42 -11.17 -11.82
C HIS A 5 -23.59 -9.94 -10.90
N THR A 6 -23.67 -10.18 -9.60
CA THR A 6 -23.48 -9.11 -8.62
C THR A 6 -22.03 -8.64 -8.79
N SER A 7 -21.85 -7.38 -9.15
CA SER A 7 -20.52 -6.76 -9.14
C SER A 7 -19.86 -7.00 -7.77
N PRO A 8 -18.58 -7.36 -7.72
CA PRO A 8 -17.90 -7.58 -6.45
C PRO A 8 -18.00 -6.32 -5.58
N THR A 9 -18.19 -6.53 -4.27
CA THR A 9 -18.19 -5.42 -3.30
C THR A 9 -16.90 -4.63 -3.45
N PRO A 10 -16.90 -3.28 -3.55
CA PRO A 10 -15.69 -2.49 -3.64
C PRO A 10 -14.70 -2.83 -2.51
N ILE A 11 -13.38 -2.81 -2.79
CA ILE A 11 -12.34 -3.19 -1.81
C ILE A 11 -12.46 -2.36 -0.55
N ALA A 12 -12.64 -1.04 -0.69
CA ALA A 12 -12.83 -0.14 0.44
C ALA A 12 -13.97 -0.60 1.35
N ALA A 13 -15.13 -0.98 0.78
CA ALA A 13 -16.27 -1.45 1.55
C ALA A 13 -15.99 -2.79 2.27
N ALA A 14 -15.25 -3.72 1.63
CA ALA A 14 -14.85 -4.98 2.24
C ALA A 14 -13.90 -4.76 3.41
N VAL A 15 -12.90 -3.89 3.25
CA VAL A 15 -11.94 -3.50 4.31
C VAL A 15 -12.67 -2.83 5.48
N LEU A 16 -13.59 -1.91 5.21
CA LEU A 16 -14.35 -1.21 6.25
C LEU A 16 -15.29 -2.13 7.02
N THR A 17 -15.94 -3.08 6.34
CA THR A 17 -16.76 -4.11 6.99
C THR A 17 -15.93 -4.97 7.96
N GLN A 18 -14.73 -5.35 7.54
CA GLN A 18 -13.79 -6.10 8.36
C GLN A 18 -13.35 -5.29 9.58
N LEU A 19 -12.93 -4.04 9.39
CA LEU A 19 -12.54 -3.15 10.49
C LEU A 19 -13.68 -2.90 11.48
N ALA A 20 -14.91 -2.72 11.01
CA ALA A 20 -16.07 -2.53 11.88
C ALA A 20 -16.32 -3.76 12.77
N ALA A 21 -16.18 -4.98 12.21
CA ALA A 21 -16.29 -6.21 12.99
C ALA A 21 -15.18 -6.33 14.05
N ILE A 22 -13.95 -5.94 13.71
CA ILE A 22 -12.81 -5.91 14.64
C ILE A 22 -13.01 -4.87 15.74
N ALA A 23 -13.48 -3.67 15.40
CA ALA A 23 -13.73 -2.58 16.34
C ALA A 23 -14.82 -2.95 17.37
N GLY A 24 -15.77 -3.81 17.04
CA GLY A 24 -16.74 -4.37 17.98
C GLY A 24 -16.10 -5.18 19.11
N ARG A 25 -14.94 -5.77 18.89
CA ARG A 25 -14.16 -6.53 19.88
C ARG A 25 -13.05 -5.70 20.53
N TRP A 26 -12.38 -4.88 19.71
CA TRP A 26 -11.20 -4.11 20.10
C TRP A 26 -11.47 -2.62 19.89
N PRO A 27 -11.83 -1.87 20.98
CA PRO A 27 -12.05 -0.43 20.87
C PRO A 27 -10.83 0.29 20.29
N SER A 28 -11.07 1.16 19.33
CA SER A 28 -10.02 1.90 18.64
C SER A 28 -9.45 2.99 19.53
N PRO A 29 -8.12 3.09 19.69
CA PRO A 29 -7.49 4.26 20.30
C PRO A 29 -7.76 5.51 19.45
N LYS A 30 -7.76 6.68 20.05
CA LYS A 30 -7.90 7.93 19.30
C LYS A 30 -6.64 8.24 18.50
N VAL A 31 -6.80 9.10 17.49
CA VAL A 31 -5.67 9.66 16.77
C VAL A 31 -4.87 10.56 17.71
N ARG A 32 -3.58 10.28 17.84
CA ARG A 32 -2.65 11.16 18.51
C ARG A 32 -2.20 12.29 17.59
N ARG A 33 -1.86 11.94 16.34
CA ARG A 33 -1.23 12.90 15.42
C ARG A 33 -1.26 12.43 13.97
N LEU A 34 -1.29 13.40 13.06
CA LEU A 34 -0.99 13.22 11.64
C LEU A 34 0.45 13.70 11.38
N HIS A 35 1.27 12.87 10.77
CA HIS A 35 2.62 13.20 10.32
C HIS A 35 2.60 13.43 8.82
N ILE A 36 3.08 14.59 8.37
CA ILE A 36 3.16 14.99 6.95
C ILE A 36 4.62 15.28 6.65
N PRO A 37 5.22 14.67 5.61
CA PRO A 37 6.61 14.94 5.25
C PRO A 37 6.77 16.39 4.76
N ARG A 38 7.99 16.87 4.79
CA ARG A 38 8.36 18.08 4.06
C ARG A 38 8.29 17.80 2.56
N ARG A 39 8.15 18.85 1.74
CA ARG A 39 8.31 18.69 0.29
C ARG A 39 9.69 18.12 -0.01
N PRO A 40 9.81 17.14 -0.92
CA PRO A 40 11.09 16.65 -1.36
C PRO A 40 11.94 17.81 -1.88
N GLY A 41 13.15 17.94 -1.37
CA GLY A 41 14.11 18.97 -1.83
C GLY A 41 14.76 18.60 -3.17
N GLU A 42 14.85 17.28 -3.43
CA GLU A 42 15.43 16.73 -4.66
C GLU A 42 14.65 15.50 -5.17
N PRO A 43 14.69 15.22 -6.50
CA PRO A 43 14.09 14.02 -7.05
C PRO A 43 14.80 12.76 -6.53
N GLY A 44 14.12 11.92 -5.80
CA GLY A 44 14.62 10.62 -5.32
C GLY A 44 14.58 10.42 -3.81
N GLU A 45 14.15 11.38 -3.03
CA GLU A 45 13.85 11.20 -1.61
C GLU A 45 12.57 10.39 -1.45
N HIS A 46 12.70 9.07 -1.38
CA HIS A 46 11.57 8.14 -1.36
C HIS A 46 10.73 8.19 -0.08
N ASP A 47 11.29 8.71 1.01
CA ASP A 47 10.60 8.71 2.30
C ASP A 47 9.63 9.89 2.46
N ALA A 48 9.74 10.95 1.62
CA ALA A 48 8.82 12.09 1.58
C ALA A 48 7.49 11.80 0.84
N GLU A 49 7.28 10.57 0.39
CA GLU A 49 6.13 10.15 -0.39
C GLU A 49 4.94 9.68 0.46
N PHE A 50 5.09 9.63 1.78
CA PHE A 50 4.09 9.03 2.68
C PHE A 50 3.72 9.98 3.82
N CYS A 51 2.41 10.06 4.13
CA CYS A 51 1.96 10.54 5.44
C CYS A 51 1.77 9.37 6.40
N ALA A 52 1.62 9.67 7.69
CA ALA A 52 1.30 8.66 8.69
C ALA A 52 0.30 9.15 9.73
N ILE A 53 -0.62 8.28 10.13
CA ILE A 53 -1.46 8.44 11.32
C ILE A 53 -0.77 7.71 12.48
N GLU A 54 -0.60 8.41 13.60
CA GLU A 54 -0.17 7.86 14.89
C GLU A 54 -1.39 7.78 15.81
N LEU A 55 -1.63 6.62 16.42
CA LEU A 55 -2.66 6.43 17.43
C LEU A 55 -2.09 6.58 18.85
N GLU A 56 -2.96 6.77 19.83
CA GLU A 56 -2.57 6.97 21.25
C GLU A 56 -1.81 5.77 21.84
N ASP A 57 -2.07 4.56 21.37
CA ASP A 57 -1.37 3.34 21.77
C ASP A 57 -0.01 3.14 21.09
N GLY A 58 0.42 4.11 20.27
CA GLY A 58 1.70 4.08 19.55
C GLY A 58 1.67 3.27 18.24
N ALA A 59 0.50 2.86 17.77
CA ALA A 59 0.36 2.25 16.46
C ALA A 59 0.47 3.31 15.35
N PHE A 60 1.04 2.92 14.20
CA PHE A 60 1.21 3.77 13.04
C PHE A 60 0.63 3.13 11.78
N GLY A 61 0.07 3.96 10.91
CA GLY A 61 -0.31 3.56 9.57
C GLY A 61 0.17 4.58 8.54
N LEU A 62 0.75 4.09 7.45
CA LEU A 62 1.30 4.90 6.38
C LEU A 62 0.38 4.94 5.17
N SER A 63 0.41 6.04 4.42
CA SER A 63 -0.26 6.16 3.12
C SER A 63 0.52 7.03 2.15
N TYR A 64 0.55 6.62 0.89
CA TYR A 64 1.16 7.37 -0.21
C TYR A 64 0.38 8.67 -0.50
N ILE A 65 1.09 9.76 -0.75
CA ILE A 65 0.50 11.10 -0.91
C ILE A 65 0.96 11.87 -2.14
N LEU A 66 1.64 11.22 -3.08
CA LEU A 66 2.04 11.87 -4.32
C LEU A 66 1.09 11.55 -5.51
N LEU A 67 -0.11 11.04 -5.24
CA LEU A 67 -1.16 10.98 -6.26
C LEU A 67 -1.80 12.37 -6.44
N GLY A 68 -1.95 12.80 -7.69
CA GLY A 68 -2.57 14.10 -7.99
C GLY A 68 -1.93 15.26 -7.22
N HIS A 69 -2.74 16.01 -6.50
CA HIS A 69 -2.33 17.16 -5.67
C HIS A 69 -2.41 16.88 -4.17
N THR A 70 -2.42 15.61 -3.75
CA THR A 70 -2.66 15.22 -2.35
C THR A 70 -1.65 15.86 -1.39
N LEU A 71 -0.36 15.79 -1.67
CA LEU A 71 0.68 16.41 -0.81
C LEU A 71 0.50 17.92 -0.72
N ASP A 72 0.28 18.61 -1.84
CA ASP A 72 0.11 20.07 -1.86
C ASP A 72 -1.08 20.51 -1.01
N ARG A 73 -2.19 19.78 -1.11
CA ARG A 73 -3.41 20.04 -0.35
C ARG A 73 -3.22 19.73 1.14
N LEU A 74 -2.56 18.61 1.49
CA LEU A 74 -2.23 18.29 2.88
C LEU A 74 -1.36 19.40 3.52
N LEU A 75 -0.31 19.82 2.82
CA LEU A 75 0.56 20.90 3.30
C LEU A 75 -0.16 22.24 3.44
N ALA A 76 -1.08 22.55 2.54
CA ALA A 76 -1.90 23.77 2.61
C ALA A 76 -2.84 23.78 3.83
N HIS A 77 -3.40 22.61 4.20
CA HIS A 77 -4.37 22.50 5.31
C HIS A 77 -3.69 22.31 6.67
N HIS A 78 -2.58 21.61 6.73
CA HIS A 78 -1.99 21.14 7.98
C HIS A 78 -0.55 21.58 8.21
N GLY A 79 0.12 22.17 7.21
CA GLY A 79 1.55 22.44 7.25
C GLY A 79 2.40 21.16 7.13
N SER A 80 3.72 21.31 7.19
CA SER A 80 4.65 20.15 7.21
C SER A 80 4.99 19.72 8.63
N GLY A 81 5.36 18.46 8.80
CA GLY A 81 5.77 17.90 10.07
C GLY A 81 4.61 17.32 10.88
N ARG A 82 4.53 17.67 12.16
CA ARG A 82 3.48 17.19 13.05
C ARG A 82 2.26 18.10 12.97
N SER A 83 1.09 17.52 12.73
CA SER A 83 -0.19 18.22 12.79
C SER A 83 -1.08 17.62 13.88
N ASP A 84 -1.52 18.45 14.80
CA ASP A 84 -2.48 18.10 15.84
C ASP A 84 -3.94 18.34 15.38
N ALA A 85 -4.16 18.74 14.13
CA ALA A 85 -5.51 19.01 13.60
C ALA A 85 -6.46 17.81 13.65
N LEU A 86 -5.93 16.58 13.70
CA LEU A 86 -6.69 15.35 13.84
C LEU A 86 -6.55 14.73 15.25
N ALA A 87 -5.95 15.43 16.22
CA ALA A 87 -5.84 14.93 17.58
C ALA A 87 -7.24 14.62 18.14
N ASP A 88 -7.35 13.55 18.91
CA ASP A 88 -8.60 13.03 19.48
C ASP A 88 -9.67 12.58 18.47
N ALA A 89 -9.40 12.66 17.17
CA ALA A 89 -10.32 12.14 16.15
C ALA A 89 -10.53 10.63 16.30
N ASP A 90 -11.70 10.16 15.87
CA ASP A 90 -12.00 8.75 15.75
C ASP A 90 -11.36 8.18 14.46
N PRO A 91 -10.36 7.28 14.55
CA PRO A 91 -9.74 6.72 13.36
C PRO A 91 -10.68 5.87 12.52
N MET A 92 -11.76 5.30 13.11
CA MET A 92 -12.81 4.61 12.33
C MET A 92 -13.61 5.57 11.47
N ALA A 93 -13.91 6.76 11.97
CA ALA A 93 -14.58 7.81 11.18
C ALA A 93 -13.69 8.30 10.03
N LEU A 94 -12.38 8.43 10.25
CA LEU A 94 -11.42 8.75 9.19
C LEU A 94 -11.35 7.61 8.16
N ALA A 95 -11.27 6.36 8.60
CA ALA A 95 -11.18 5.19 7.73
C ALA A 95 -12.39 5.09 6.78
N GLN A 96 -13.58 5.49 7.19
CA GLN A 96 -14.79 5.47 6.35
C GLN A 96 -14.62 6.29 5.07
N ARG A 97 -13.80 7.36 5.09
CA ARG A 97 -13.52 8.19 3.93
C ARG A 97 -12.70 7.46 2.83
N LEU A 98 -12.24 6.24 3.08
CA LEU A 98 -11.62 5.40 2.04
C LEU A 98 -12.60 5.08 0.91
N ALA A 99 -13.89 4.96 1.21
CA ALA A 99 -14.92 4.59 0.24
C ALA A 99 -15.43 5.76 -0.61
N ASP A 100 -15.56 6.96 -0.01
CA ASP A 100 -16.28 8.09 -0.63
C ASP A 100 -15.53 9.43 -0.52
N GLY A 101 -14.33 9.45 0.05
CA GLY A 101 -13.52 10.64 0.21
C GLY A 101 -12.87 11.11 -1.09
N ASP A 102 -12.44 12.37 -1.08
CA ASP A 102 -11.57 12.92 -2.12
C ASP A 102 -10.14 12.36 -2.00
N GLU A 103 -9.21 12.75 -2.87
CA GLU A 103 -7.82 12.25 -2.89
C GLU A 103 -7.12 12.36 -1.52
N VAL A 104 -7.30 13.51 -0.84
CA VAL A 104 -6.67 13.78 0.46
C VAL A 104 -7.32 12.95 1.56
N GLU A 105 -8.64 12.94 1.59
CA GLU A 105 -9.41 12.16 2.56
C GLU A 105 -9.11 10.67 2.44
N ARG A 106 -9.03 10.15 1.21
CA ARG A 106 -8.68 8.74 0.95
C ARG A 106 -7.25 8.40 1.40
N ALA A 107 -6.29 9.29 1.20
CA ALA A 107 -4.92 9.08 1.67
C ALA A 107 -4.87 9.02 3.21
N VAL A 108 -5.51 9.96 3.90
CA VAL A 108 -5.61 9.96 5.36
C VAL A 108 -6.40 8.74 5.86
N ALA A 109 -7.47 8.37 5.16
CA ALA A 109 -8.29 7.19 5.49
C ALA A 109 -7.49 5.89 5.39
N LEU A 110 -6.69 5.70 4.34
CA LEU A 110 -5.84 4.50 4.22
C LEU A 110 -4.77 4.47 5.32
N ALA A 111 -4.19 5.61 5.69
CA ALA A 111 -3.30 5.68 6.83
C ALA A 111 -4.02 5.29 8.14
N ALA A 112 -5.27 5.73 8.35
CA ALA A 112 -6.07 5.33 9.50
C ALA A 112 -6.41 3.84 9.51
N VAL A 113 -6.78 3.24 8.35
CA VAL A 113 -6.99 1.79 8.17
C VAL A 113 -5.74 1.01 8.60
N ASN A 114 -4.57 1.43 8.13
CA ASN A 114 -3.30 0.79 8.43
C ASN A 114 -2.92 0.95 9.92
N ALA A 115 -3.17 2.12 10.52
CA ALA A 115 -2.92 2.35 11.95
C ALA A 115 -3.83 1.50 12.84
N LEU A 116 -5.12 1.38 12.48
CA LEU A 116 -6.07 0.49 13.16
C LEU A 116 -5.65 -0.97 13.09
N THR A 117 -5.13 -1.39 11.95
CA THR A 117 -4.60 -2.75 11.76
C THR A 117 -3.38 -2.99 12.66
N ASP A 118 -2.40 -2.07 12.66
CA ASP A 118 -1.19 -2.14 13.50
C ASP A 118 -1.55 -2.15 15.00
N SER A 119 -2.53 -1.34 15.43
CA SER A 119 -3.03 -1.30 16.80
C SER A 119 -3.51 -2.67 17.27
N VAL A 120 -4.34 -3.34 16.47
CA VAL A 120 -4.85 -4.67 16.83
C VAL A 120 -3.74 -5.71 16.78
N TRP A 121 -2.88 -5.70 15.76
CA TRP A 121 -1.73 -6.62 15.67
C TRP A 121 -0.83 -6.53 16.91
N ARG A 122 -0.51 -5.32 17.37
CA ARG A 122 0.27 -5.09 18.60
C ARG A 122 -0.45 -5.65 19.82
N ARG A 123 -1.74 -5.38 19.94
CA ARG A 123 -2.56 -5.79 21.09
C ARG A 123 -2.68 -7.31 21.22
N VAL A 124 -2.81 -8.03 20.10
CA VAL A 124 -2.91 -9.50 20.09
C VAL A 124 -1.56 -10.20 19.98
N GLY A 125 -0.46 -9.46 19.93
CA GLY A 125 0.90 -10.01 19.79
C GLY A 125 1.18 -10.61 18.43
N TYR A 126 0.42 -10.25 17.39
CA TYR A 126 0.70 -10.70 16.03
C TYR A 126 1.83 -9.88 15.43
N THR A 127 2.81 -10.58 14.89
CA THR A 127 3.94 -9.98 14.19
C THR A 127 3.94 -10.52 12.76
N PRO A 128 3.68 -9.67 11.74
CA PRO A 128 3.72 -10.14 10.37
C PRO A 128 5.13 -10.63 9.99
N PRO A 129 5.26 -11.68 9.16
CA PRO A 129 6.54 -12.24 8.77
C PRO A 129 7.44 -11.18 8.12
N PRO A 130 8.73 -11.09 8.51
CA PRO A 130 9.64 -10.12 7.91
C PRO A 130 9.87 -10.43 6.44
N ALA A 131 9.99 -9.40 5.60
CA ALA A 131 10.42 -9.51 4.21
C ALA A 131 11.91 -9.18 4.10
N GLY A 132 12.66 -9.97 3.32
CA GLY A 132 14.09 -9.75 3.10
C GLY A 132 14.38 -8.60 2.15
N ASN A 133 13.37 -8.13 1.39
CA ASN A 133 13.51 -7.02 0.47
C ASN A 133 12.21 -6.19 0.36
N SER A 134 12.27 -5.06 -0.36
CA SER A 134 11.11 -4.17 -0.57
C SER A 134 10.06 -4.71 -1.55
N LEU A 135 10.30 -5.88 -2.12
CA LEU A 135 9.44 -6.49 -3.14
C LEU A 135 8.66 -7.69 -2.58
N GLY A 136 8.57 -7.82 -1.24
CA GLY A 136 7.87 -8.91 -0.59
C GLY A 136 8.46 -10.30 -0.90
N ASP A 137 9.78 -10.37 -1.15
CA ASP A 137 10.50 -11.60 -1.48
C ASP A 137 9.98 -12.33 -2.74
N VAL A 138 9.44 -11.59 -3.70
CA VAL A 138 9.05 -12.17 -5.00
C VAL A 138 10.27 -12.79 -5.68
N VAL A 139 10.21 -14.11 -5.89
CA VAL A 139 11.23 -14.89 -6.58
C VAL A 139 10.77 -15.15 -8.00
N LEU A 140 11.63 -14.82 -8.97
CA LEU A 140 11.37 -15.04 -10.40
C LEU A 140 12.15 -16.25 -10.88
N GLY A 141 11.48 -17.16 -11.56
CA GLY A 141 12.08 -18.26 -12.29
C GLY A 141 12.42 -17.86 -13.74
N PRO A 142 13.19 -18.71 -14.46
CA PRO A 142 13.64 -18.41 -15.83
C PRO A 142 12.50 -18.37 -16.87
N GLN A 143 11.34 -18.92 -16.55
CA GLN A 143 10.15 -18.93 -17.41
C GLN A 143 9.12 -17.86 -17.02
N ASP A 144 9.41 -17.08 -15.99
CA ASP A 144 8.46 -16.07 -15.54
C ASP A 144 8.42 -14.86 -16.50
N HIS A 145 7.20 -14.41 -16.79
CA HIS A 145 6.95 -13.12 -17.40
C HIS A 145 6.39 -12.20 -16.28
N LEU A 146 7.25 -11.30 -15.81
CA LEU A 146 6.85 -10.35 -14.77
C LEU A 146 6.01 -9.23 -15.34
N GLY A 147 4.81 -9.05 -14.80
CA GLY A 147 4.03 -7.82 -14.91
C GLY A 147 4.34 -6.90 -13.73
N MET A 148 4.53 -5.63 -13.98
CA MET A 148 4.75 -4.63 -12.95
C MET A 148 3.74 -3.51 -13.11
N ILE A 149 3.04 -3.15 -12.02
CA ILE A 149 2.08 -2.04 -11.98
C ILE A 149 2.69 -0.93 -11.12
N GLY A 150 2.98 0.21 -11.75
CA GLY A 150 3.88 1.22 -11.20
C GLY A 150 5.36 0.86 -11.42
N PHE A 151 6.24 1.82 -11.35
CA PHE A 151 7.65 1.65 -11.71
C PHE A 151 8.52 1.46 -10.44
N PHE A 152 9.10 0.27 -10.25
CA PHE A 152 10.03 -0.05 -9.15
C PHE A 152 11.47 -0.15 -9.67
N PRO A 153 12.25 0.93 -9.66
CA PRO A 153 13.56 0.98 -10.31
C PRO A 153 14.53 -0.15 -9.93
N PRO A 154 14.62 -0.59 -8.65
CA PRO A 154 15.50 -1.69 -8.27
C PRO A 154 15.11 -3.03 -8.91
N LEU A 155 13.80 -3.30 -9.07
CA LEU A 155 13.31 -4.53 -9.68
C LEU A 155 13.49 -4.49 -11.19
N VAL A 156 13.18 -3.36 -11.81
CA VAL A 156 13.38 -3.15 -13.26
C VAL A 156 14.83 -3.44 -13.65
N ARG A 157 15.80 -2.80 -12.97
CA ARG A 157 17.22 -3.03 -13.23
C ARG A 157 17.62 -4.49 -13.07
N ARG A 158 17.19 -5.14 -11.99
CA ARG A 158 17.52 -6.55 -11.73
C ARG A 158 16.97 -7.48 -12.81
N VAL A 159 15.76 -7.23 -13.31
CA VAL A 159 15.16 -8.07 -14.36
C VAL A 159 15.79 -7.80 -15.72
N ASP A 160 16.06 -6.54 -16.05
CA ASP A 160 16.73 -6.15 -17.32
C ASP A 160 18.16 -6.72 -17.37
N GLU A 161 18.96 -6.58 -16.31
CA GLU A 161 20.31 -7.15 -16.19
C GLU A 161 20.33 -8.69 -16.31
N ALA A 162 19.27 -9.34 -15.81
CA ALA A 162 19.12 -10.79 -15.93
C ALA A 162 18.56 -11.25 -17.29
N GLY A 163 18.23 -10.35 -18.19
CA GLY A 163 17.58 -10.65 -19.47
C GLY A 163 16.17 -11.26 -19.32
N GLY A 164 15.50 -10.97 -18.20
CA GLY A 164 14.17 -11.46 -17.89
C GLY A 164 13.06 -10.75 -18.69
N ARG A 165 11.90 -11.39 -18.82
CA ARG A 165 10.73 -10.80 -19.46
C ARG A 165 9.99 -9.90 -18.48
N LEU A 166 9.86 -8.61 -18.82
CA LEU A 166 9.19 -7.61 -17.99
C LEU A 166 8.24 -6.74 -18.82
N THR A 167 7.02 -6.60 -18.34
CA THR A 167 6.04 -5.62 -18.82
C THR A 167 5.70 -4.68 -17.67
N VAL A 168 5.88 -3.38 -17.84
CA VAL A 168 5.54 -2.34 -16.86
C VAL A 168 4.34 -1.55 -17.34
N VAL A 169 3.29 -1.51 -16.53
CA VAL A 169 2.12 -0.64 -16.74
C VAL A 169 2.22 0.56 -15.81
N GLU A 170 2.22 1.74 -16.40
CA GLU A 170 2.30 3.03 -15.73
C GLU A 170 1.09 3.90 -16.05
N MET A 171 0.80 4.90 -15.18
CA MET A 171 -0.30 5.84 -15.39
C MET A 171 0.17 7.15 -16.05
N ASN A 172 1.45 7.49 -15.95
CA ASN A 172 2.01 8.76 -16.42
C ASN A 172 2.71 8.58 -17.77
N ALA A 173 2.14 9.19 -18.83
CA ALA A 173 2.68 9.10 -20.19
C ALA A 173 4.13 9.62 -20.31
N GLY A 174 4.48 10.69 -19.57
CA GLY A 174 5.84 11.21 -19.55
C GLY A 174 6.83 10.24 -18.89
N MET A 175 6.38 9.48 -17.87
CA MET A 175 7.16 8.42 -17.27
C MET A 175 7.38 7.27 -18.26
N VAL A 176 6.32 6.81 -18.93
CA VAL A 176 6.41 5.75 -19.94
C VAL A 176 7.47 6.09 -20.99
N ALA A 177 7.41 7.28 -21.60
CA ALA A 177 8.37 7.69 -22.63
C ALA A 177 9.82 7.65 -22.11
N ARG A 178 10.09 8.25 -20.95
CA ARG A 178 11.44 8.28 -20.36
C ARG A 178 11.97 6.89 -19.98
N GLN A 179 11.11 6.04 -19.43
CA GLN A 179 11.55 4.71 -18.99
C GLN A 179 11.70 3.75 -20.17
N GLN A 180 10.87 3.85 -21.20
CA GLN A 180 11.03 3.06 -22.42
C GLN A 180 12.32 3.41 -23.16
N GLU A 181 12.72 4.67 -23.19
CA GLU A 181 14.00 5.10 -23.75
C GLU A 181 15.19 4.54 -22.95
N ARG A 182 15.08 4.55 -21.61
CA ARG A 182 16.13 4.07 -20.71
C ARG A 182 16.30 2.55 -20.69
N PHE A 183 15.19 1.82 -20.88
CA PHE A 183 15.13 0.36 -20.81
C PHE A 183 14.49 -0.21 -22.09
N PRO A 184 15.23 -0.23 -23.23
CA PRO A 184 14.66 -0.63 -24.50
C PRO A 184 14.28 -2.12 -24.60
N ASN A 185 14.82 -2.97 -23.72
CA ASN A 185 14.56 -4.41 -23.70
C ASN A 185 13.29 -4.82 -22.94
N ILE A 186 12.66 -3.89 -22.23
CA ILE A 186 11.41 -4.14 -21.51
C ILE A 186 10.28 -3.33 -22.11
N LEU A 187 9.04 -3.80 -21.94
CA LEU A 187 7.87 -3.04 -22.38
C LEU A 187 7.40 -2.14 -21.23
N VAL A 188 7.40 -0.81 -21.47
CA VAL A 188 6.78 0.17 -20.57
C VAL A 188 5.60 0.80 -21.29
N THR A 189 4.39 0.73 -20.75
CA THR A 189 3.16 1.12 -21.45
C THR A 189 2.10 1.70 -20.51
N LEU A 190 1.15 2.45 -21.09
CA LEU A 190 -0.11 2.84 -20.43
C LEU A 190 -1.19 1.77 -20.57
N ASP A 191 -1.00 0.83 -21.50
CA ASP A 191 -2.01 -0.20 -21.82
C ASP A 191 -1.92 -1.36 -20.82
N ARG A 192 -2.91 -1.44 -19.93
CA ARG A 192 -3.03 -2.53 -18.97
C ARG A 192 -3.26 -3.91 -19.61
N ALA A 193 -3.80 -3.98 -20.82
CA ALA A 193 -3.99 -5.25 -21.52
C ALA A 193 -2.66 -5.98 -21.77
N ALA A 194 -1.53 -5.26 -21.74
CA ALA A 194 -0.20 -5.86 -21.85
C ALA A 194 0.15 -6.82 -20.69
N LEU A 195 -0.60 -6.79 -19.57
CA LEU A 195 -0.44 -7.73 -18.45
C LEU A 195 -1.02 -9.13 -18.74
N ALA A 196 -1.81 -9.30 -19.80
CA ALA A 196 -2.56 -10.52 -20.05
C ALA A 196 -1.71 -11.80 -20.10
N GLY A 197 -0.45 -11.71 -20.54
CA GLY A 197 0.49 -12.85 -20.62
C GLY A 197 1.43 -12.97 -19.40
N CYS A 198 1.31 -12.11 -18.41
CA CYS A 198 2.19 -12.13 -17.24
C CYS A 198 1.71 -13.18 -16.22
N ASN A 199 2.59 -14.13 -15.86
CA ASN A 199 2.27 -15.18 -14.88
C ASN A 199 2.63 -14.80 -13.44
N THR A 200 3.42 -13.75 -13.26
CA THR A 200 3.75 -13.14 -11.97
C THR A 200 3.54 -11.64 -12.09
N VAL A 201 2.78 -11.06 -11.18
CA VAL A 201 2.51 -9.61 -11.17
C VAL A 201 2.91 -9.02 -9.82
N VAL A 202 3.59 -7.88 -9.86
CA VAL A 202 3.91 -7.06 -8.69
C VAL A 202 3.33 -5.67 -8.91
N GLY A 203 2.42 -5.26 -8.05
CA GLY A 203 1.76 -3.96 -8.15
C GLY A 203 1.94 -3.11 -6.90
N THR A 204 1.94 -1.80 -7.11
CA THR A 204 2.01 -0.81 -6.04
C THR A 204 0.75 -0.80 -5.19
N SER A 205 0.91 -0.61 -3.87
CA SER A 205 -0.22 -0.40 -2.94
C SER A 205 -1.03 0.87 -3.21
N THR A 206 -0.57 1.76 -4.10
CA THR A 206 -1.35 2.93 -4.54
C THR A 206 -2.64 2.56 -5.27
N MET A 207 -2.73 1.31 -5.79
CA MET A 207 -3.97 0.76 -6.35
C MET A 207 -5.14 0.75 -5.35
N LEU A 208 -4.86 0.79 -4.04
CA LEU A 208 -5.87 0.90 -2.98
C LEU A 208 -6.42 2.33 -2.84
N LEU A 209 -5.66 3.33 -3.29
CA LEU A 209 -6.05 4.75 -3.25
C LEU A 209 -6.86 5.18 -4.47
N ASN A 210 -6.53 4.64 -5.64
CA ASN A 210 -7.16 5.00 -6.91
C ASN A 210 -8.16 3.95 -7.44
N ASP A 211 -8.53 2.96 -6.61
CA ASP A 211 -9.49 1.87 -6.91
C ASP A 211 -9.15 1.03 -8.14
N SER A 212 -7.88 0.98 -8.57
CA SER A 212 -7.50 0.26 -9.79
C SER A 212 -7.18 -1.22 -9.58
N LEU A 213 -7.17 -1.74 -8.35
CA LEU A 213 -6.75 -3.12 -8.06
C LEU A 213 -7.61 -4.17 -8.79
N ASP A 214 -8.94 -4.06 -8.73
CA ASP A 214 -9.84 -5.03 -9.39
C ASP A 214 -9.63 -5.02 -10.91
N GLU A 215 -9.40 -3.85 -11.49
CA GLU A 215 -9.12 -3.68 -12.92
C GLU A 215 -7.77 -4.30 -13.31
N MET A 216 -6.73 -4.12 -12.50
CA MET A 216 -5.42 -4.71 -12.74
C MET A 216 -5.42 -6.23 -12.56
N LEU A 217 -6.16 -6.76 -11.60
CA LEU A 217 -6.39 -8.20 -11.45
C LEU A 217 -7.08 -8.78 -12.70
N ALA A 218 -8.11 -8.13 -13.19
CA ALA A 218 -8.82 -8.54 -14.41
C ALA A 218 -7.93 -8.47 -15.68
N ALA A 219 -6.99 -7.52 -15.72
CA ALA A 219 -6.06 -7.37 -16.85
C ALA A 219 -4.95 -8.44 -16.87
N ALA A 220 -4.74 -9.17 -15.77
CA ALA A 220 -3.69 -10.18 -15.62
C ALA A 220 -4.27 -11.60 -15.41
N PRO A 221 -5.09 -12.13 -16.34
CA PRO A 221 -5.79 -13.42 -16.14
C PRO A 221 -4.85 -14.63 -16.05
N ALA A 222 -3.63 -14.54 -16.58
CA ALA A 222 -2.62 -15.59 -16.51
C ALA A 222 -1.80 -15.56 -15.20
N ALA A 223 -2.00 -14.56 -14.35
CA ALA A 223 -1.19 -14.39 -13.14
C ALA A 223 -1.51 -15.49 -12.11
N GLN A 224 -0.50 -16.31 -11.82
CA GLN A 224 -0.52 -17.30 -10.75
C GLN A 224 -0.08 -16.68 -9.42
N ARG A 225 0.69 -15.60 -9.50
CA ARG A 225 1.17 -14.81 -8.36
C ARG A 225 0.85 -13.34 -8.62
N PHE A 226 0.12 -12.73 -7.71
CA PHE A 226 -0.19 -11.30 -7.75
C PHE A 226 0.16 -10.71 -6.38
N ALA A 227 1.23 -9.92 -6.34
CA ALA A 227 1.71 -9.26 -5.14
C ALA A 227 1.30 -7.78 -5.13
N VAL A 228 0.73 -7.32 -4.02
CA VAL A 228 0.52 -5.89 -3.74
C VAL A 228 1.56 -5.46 -2.72
N ILE A 229 2.41 -4.50 -3.08
CA ILE A 229 3.53 -4.08 -2.25
C ILE A 229 3.61 -2.56 -2.08
N GLY A 230 4.13 -2.13 -0.96
CA GLY A 230 4.41 -0.73 -0.65
C GLY A 230 4.09 -0.38 0.80
N PRO A 231 4.62 0.74 1.31
CA PRO A 231 4.38 1.15 2.70
C PRO A 231 2.90 1.35 3.04
N SER A 232 2.05 1.68 2.07
CA SER A 232 0.59 1.81 2.26
C SER A 232 -0.16 0.48 2.37
N ALA A 233 0.52 -0.68 2.24
CA ALA A 233 -0.08 -2.01 2.35
C ALA A 233 -0.03 -2.56 3.78
N GLY A 234 -0.41 -1.76 4.78
CA GLY A 234 -0.40 -2.11 6.20
C GLY A 234 -1.73 -2.69 6.73
N LEU A 235 -2.67 -3.01 5.85
CA LEU A 235 -4.02 -3.45 6.22
C LEU A 235 -4.13 -4.97 6.36
N TRP A 236 -5.27 -5.42 6.88
CA TRP A 236 -5.65 -6.84 6.89
C TRP A 236 -5.77 -7.35 5.45
N PRO A 237 -5.09 -8.46 5.09
CA PRO A 237 -4.99 -8.89 3.70
C PRO A 237 -6.22 -9.58 3.12
N ASP A 238 -7.19 -10.01 3.97
CA ASP A 238 -8.29 -10.90 3.55
C ASP A 238 -9.07 -10.35 2.36
N ALA A 239 -9.47 -9.07 2.40
CA ALA A 239 -10.22 -8.44 1.31
C ALA A 239 -9.48 -8.48 -0.03
N LEU A 240 -8.14 -8.49 -0.01
CA LEU A 240 -7.30 -8.59 -1.19
C LEU A 240 -7.12 -10.06 -1.60
N PHE A 241 -6.89 -10.94 -0.64
CA PHE A 241 -6.71 -12.37 -0.89
C PHE A 241 -7.96 -13.02 -1.47
N ASP A 242 -9.14 -12.59 -1.05
CA ASP A 242 -10.42 -13.03 -1.60
C ASP A 242 -10.58 -12.66 -3.09
N ARG A 243 -9.86 -11.65 -3.57
CA ARG A 243 -9.85 -11.21 -4.97
C ARG A 243 -8.79 -11.87 -5.84
N GLY A 244 -7.87 -12.63 -5.26
CA GLY A 244 -6.82 -13.31 -6.00
C GLY A 244 -5.42 -12.74 -5.78
N VAL A 245 -5.26 -11.69 -4.95
CA VAL A 245 -3.93 -11.31 -4.46
C VAL A 245 -3.34 -12.48 -3.68
N THR A 246 -2.07 -12.78 -3.92
CA THR A 246 -1.38 -13.92 -3.30
C THR A 246 -0.35 -13.50 -2.25
N LEU A 247 0.06 -12.24 -2.28
CA LEU A 247 1.03 -11.67 -1.36
C LEU A 247 0.73 -10.21 -1.08
N LEU A 248 0.76 -9.81 0.19
CA LEU A 248 0.71 -8.43 0.66
C LEU A 248 2.05 -8.10 1.32
N GLY A 249 2.79 -7.15 0.73
CA GLY A 249 4.06 -6.66 1.26
C GLY A 249 3.96 -5.23 1.75
N GLY A 250 4.12 -5.02 3.06
CA GLY A 250 3.95 -3.72 3.69
C GLY A 250 5.16 -3.27 4.51
N THR A 251 4.96 -2.17 5.23
CA THR A 251 5.93 -1.61 6.17
C THR A 251 5.26 -1.38 7.52
N GLN A 252 5.90 -1.81 8.59
CA GLN A 252 5.47 -1.58 9.97
C GLN A 252 6.47 -0.67 10.67
N VAL A 253 5.99 0.37 11.33
CA VAL A 253 6.82 1.22 12.21
C VAL A 253 7.11 0.45 13.50
N VAL A 254 8.39 0.29 13.83
CA VAL A 254 8.85 -0.46 15.03
C VAL A 254 9.39 0.45 16.12
N ASP A 255 9.91 1.62 15.75
CA ASP A 255 10.31 2.69 16.67
C ASP A 255 9.56 3.98 16.29
N GLY A 256 8.42 4.21 16.95
CA GLY A 256 7.56 5.35 16.66
C GLY A 256 8.23 6.70 16.95
N ALA A 257 9.11 6.78 17.98
CA ALA A 257 9.80 8.02 18.31
C ALA A 257 10.84 8.39 17.26
N ALA A 258 11.68 7.42 16.86
CA ALA A 258 12.66 7.60 15.79
C ALA A 258 11.97 7.90 14.44
N PHE A 259 10.86 7.19 14.12
CA PHE A 259 10.06 7.43 12.92
C PHE A 259 9.54 8.88 12.88
N ALA A 260 8.89 9.33 13.96
CA ALA A 260 8.33 10.68 14.04
C ALA A 260 9.41 11.77 13.97
N ALA A 261 10.58 11.53 14.56
CA ALA A 261 11.73 12.45 14.49
C ALA A 261 12.27 12.55 13.06
N ALA A 262 12.48 11.41 12.38
CA ALA A 262 12.97 11.36 11.01
C ALA A 262 12.01 12.06 10.04
N MET A 263 10.69 11.79 10.14
CA MET A 263 9.69 12.48 9.32
C MET A 263 9.70 14.00 9.53
N ALA A 264 9.79 14.45 10.79
CA ALA A 264 9.85 15.89 11.09
C ALA A 264 11.13 16.57 10.58
N ALA A 265 12.25 15.84 10.55
CA ALA A 265 13.51 16.31 10.03
C ALA A 265 13.59 16.27 8.48
N GLY A 266 12.73 15.50 7.81
CA GLY A 266 12.84 15.20 6.38
C GLY A 266 13.94 14.18 6.09
N GLU A 267 14.27 13.34 7.07
CA GLU A 267 15.26 12.28 6.97
C GLU A 267 14.61 10.92 6.68
N SER A 268 15.44 9.94 6.26
CA SER A 268 14.93 8.58 6.05
C SER A 268 14.51 7.93 7.36
N TRP A 269 13.28 7.41 7.37
CA TRP A 269 12.71 6.66 8.48
C TRP A 269 12.85 5.14 8.34
N SER A 270 13.59 4.66 7.34
CA SER A 270 13.75 3.23 7.05
C SER A 270 14.33 2.45 8.24
N GLY A 271 15.22 3.06 9.04
CA GLY A 271 15.79 2.46 10.24
C GLY A 271 14.80 2.31 11.41
N ALA A 272 13.70 3.06 11.40
CA ALA A 272 12.63 3.02 12.41
C ALA A 272 11.47 2.10 12.03
N SER A 273 11.57 1.42 10.89
CA SER A 273 10.54 0.56 10.32
C SER A 273 11.11 -0.79 9.87
N ARG A 274 10.21 -1.74 9.65
CA ARG A 274 10.56 -3.03 9.05
C ARG A 274 9.59 -3.38 7.93
N LYS A 275 10.09 -4.06 6.91
CA LYS A 275 9.28 -4.61 5.84
C LYS A 275 8.73 -5.96 6.25
N PHE A 276 7.53 -6.27 5.81
CA PHE A 276 6.90 -7.55 6.01
C PHE A 276 6.27 -8.07 4.72
N ALA A 277 6.05 -9.39 4.65
CA ALA A 277 5.31 -10.02 3.58
C ALA A 277 4.39 -11.10 4.15
N ILE A 278 3.09 -10.97 3.87
CA ILE A 278 2.07 -11.94 4.24
C ILE A 278 1.63 -12.65 2.96
N THR A 279 1.75 -13.97 2.92
CA THR A 279 1.28 -14.77 1.80
C THR A 279 -0.11 -15.35 2.07
N ARG A 280 -0.93 -15.48 1.04
CA ARG A 280 -2.26 -16.08 1.15
C ARG A 280 -2.22 -17.50 1.75
N GLY A 281 -1.21 -18.29 1.38
CA GLY A 281 -1.07 -19.67 1.86
C GLY A 281 -0.67 -19.81 3.33
N SER A 282 -0.04 -18.77 3.93
CA SER A 282 0.38 -18.77 5.34
C SER A 282 -0.52 -17.92 6.24
N TRP A 283 -1.51 -17.22 5.65
CA TRP A 283 -2.39 -16.32 6.39
C TRP A 283 -3.51 -17.09 7.09
N PRO A 284 -3.64 -17.04 8.42
CA PRO A 284 -4.67 -17.78 9.16
C PRO A 284 -6.05 -17.14 9.10
N GLY A 285 -6.16 -15.93 8.57
CA GLY A 285 -7.39 -15.14 8.55
C GLY A 285 -7.49 -14.14 9.70
N TRP A 286 -8.07 -12.98 9.41
CA TRP A 286 -8.22 -11.90 10.38
C TRP A 286 -9.04 -12.30 11.62
N ARG A 287 -10.08 -13.15 11.43
CA ARG A 287 -10.93 -13.62 12.56
C ARG A 287 -10.11 -14.39 13.57
N GLN A 288 -9.29 -15.32 13.11
CA GLN A 288 -8.42 -16.11 13.99
C GLN A 288 -7.42 -15.22 14.74
N ILE A 289 -6.79 -14.26 14.05
CA ILE A 289 -5.82 -13.35 14.66
C ILE A 289 -6.50 -12.41 15.65
N ALA A 290 -7.66 -11.84 15.28
CA ALA A 290 -8.39 -10.91 16.14
C ALA A 290 -9.17 -11.61 17.28
N GLY A 291 -9.23 -12.93 17.30
CA GLY A 291 -9.96 -13.71 18.32
C GLY A 291 -11.48 -13.57 18.18
N LEU A 292 -11.99 -13.60 16.93
CA LEU A 292 -13.40 -13.43 16.56
C LEU A 292 -13.98 -14.71 15.95
#